data_13d8c2f74870c6b49c4e932d3d8266c5
#
_entry.id   13d8c2f74870c6b49c4e932d3d8266c5
#
_cell.length_a   1.000
_cell.length_b   1.000
_cell.length_c   1.000
_cell.angle_alpha   90.00
_cell.angle_beta   90.00
_cell.angle_gamma   90.00
#
_symmetry.space_group_name_H-M   'P 1'
#
loop_
_entity.id
_entity.type
_entity.pdbx_description
1 polymer ?
#
loop_
_entity_poly.entity_id
_entity_poly.type
_entity_poly.pdbx_seq_one_letter_code
_entity_poly.pdbx_strand_id
1 'polypeptide(L)'
;MALLVIKAFFGIVAEKVPTMKSLDSDKKAGKSEAVEEATANDNNGFFKDNAKIDFSNVKVEPLFEEEVDFDTFSKSDFRAVKVKECVAVPKSKKLLQFTLDDGTGTDRTILSGIHSYYEPEELVGKTLIAITNLPPRKMMGIESCGMLLSAVNNLKDSEDEELHLLMVDNHIPAGAKLY
;
A
#
# COMPACT_ATOMS: atom_id res chain seq x y z
N MET A 1 22.13 -10.22 1.76
CA MET A 1 21.23 -10.43 2.91
C MET A 1 19.78 -10.62 2.50
N ALA A 2 19.26 -9.96 1.47
CA ALA A 2 17.87 -10.16 1.01
C ALA A 2 17.54 -11.61 0.57
N LEU A 3 18.51 -12.30 -0.02
CA LEU A 3 18.34 -13.70 -0.46
C LEU A 3 18.13 -14.69 0.71
N LEU A 4 18.59 -14.33 1.91
CA LEU A 4 18.47 -15.19 3.11
C LEU A 4 17.04 -15.17 3.69
N VAL A 5 16.35 -14.05 3.57
CA VAL A 5 14.96 -13.90 4.08
C VAL A 5 13.99 -14.69 3.22
N ILE A 6 14.20 -14.73 1.89
CA ILE A 6 13.33 -15.49 0.97
C ILE A 6 13.50 -17.00 1.18
N LYS A 7 14.72 -17.48 1.44
CA LYS A 7 14.95 -18.91 1.75
C LYS A 7 14.34 -19.35 3.08
N ALA A 8 14.23 -18.46 4.07
CA ALA A 8 13.58 -18.75 5.34
C ALA A 8 12.05 -18.91 5.22
N PHE A 9 11.43 -18.30 4.22
CA PHE A 9 9.98 -18.41 4.01
C PHE A 9 9.54 -19.70 3.29
N PHE A 10 10.41 -20.28 2.45
CA PHE A 10 10.12 -21.49 1.68
C PHE A 10 10.77 -22.78 2.23
N GLY A 11 11.57 -22.69 3.27
CA GLY A 11 12.36 -23.80 3.82
C GLY A 11 11.88 -24.35 5.17
N ILE A 12 10.64 -24.13 5.60
CA ILE A 12 10.12 -24.73 6.84
C ILE A 12 9.62 -26.12 6.53
N VAL A 13 10.54 -27.07 6.55
CA VAL A 13 10.22 -28.49 6.82
C VAL A 13 9.81 -28.58 8.28
N ALA A 14 8.66 -29.22 8.51
CA ALA A 14 7.99 -29.38 9.78
C ALA A 14 8.93 -29.88 10.89
N GLU A 15 9.32 -29.02 11.82
CA GLU A 15 9.78 -29.45 13.13
C GLU A 15 8.66 -29.35 14.14
N LYS A 16 8.53 -30.44 14.92
CA LYS A 16 7.47 -30.69 15.88
C LYS A 16 7.30 -29.54 16.89
N VAL A 17 6.09 -29.00 16.95
CA VAL A 17 5.64 -28.14 18.03
C VAL A 17 5.55 -28.96 19.32
N PRO A 18 6.20 -28.60 20.43
CA PRO A 18 6.00 -29.27 21.72
C PRO A 18 4.60 -28.96 22.27
N THR A 19 3.87 -30.01 22.61
CA THR A 19 2.56 -29.96 23.20
C THR A 19 2.63 -29.30 24.58
N MET A 20 1.94 -28.20 24.77
CA MET A 20 1.72 -27.58 26.07
C MET A 20 0.77 -28.49 26.89
N LYS A 21 1.26 -28.95 28.04
CA LYS A 21 0.45 -29.64 29.06
C LYS A 21 -0.54 -28.65 29.68
N SER A 22 -1.80 -29.06 29.73
CA SER A 22 -2.86 -28.44 30.50
C SER A 22 -2.48 -28.36 31.98
N LEU A 23 -2.64 -27.20 32.59
CA LEU A 23 -2.72 -27.04 34.03
C LEU A 23 -4.14 -26.62 34.40
N ASP A 24 -4.78 -27.45 35.18
CA ASP A 24 -6.12 -27.28 35.72
C ASP A 24 -6.21 -26.10 36.70
N SER A 25 -7.34 -25.49 36.62
CA SER A 25 -8.13 -24.72 37.56
C SER A 25 -7.59 -24.49 38.99
N ASP A 26 -7.62 -23.20 39.39
CA ASP A 26 -8.27 -22.86 40.67
C ASP A 26 -8.87 -21.43 40.63
N LYS A 27 -10.14 -21.37 41.05
CA LYS A 27 -10.97 -20.18 41.19
C LYS A 27 -10.43 -19.28 42.29
N LYS A 28 -10.35 -17.97 41.98
CA LYS A 28 -10.69 -16.95 43.01
C LYS A 28 -11.23 -15.67 42.35
N ALA A 29 -12.44 -15.35 42.72
CA ALA A 29 -13.10 -14.10 42.35
C ALA A 29 -12.40 -12.91 43.02
N GLY A 30 -12.29 -11.81 42.29
CA GLY A 30 -11.80 -10.56 42.85
C GLY A 30 -11.72 -9.43 41.86
N LYS A 31 -12.73 -8.56 41.93
CA LYS A 31 -12.67 -7.12 41.56
C LYS A 31 -12.26 -6.72 40.14
N SER A 32 -13.24 -6.21 39.42
CA SER A 32 -13.10 -5.37 38.23
C SER A 32 -12.27 -4.13 38.54
N GLU A 33 -11.06 -4.08 38.05
CA GLU A 33 -10.34 -2.83 37.81
C GLU A 33 -10.47 -2.53 36.30
N ALA A 34 -10.97 -1.33 36.03
CA ALA A 34 -11.03 -0.80 34.70
C ALA A 34 -9.60 -0.74 34.12
N VAL A 35 -9.39 -1.51 33.06
CA VAL A 35 -8.20 -1.34 32.24
C VAL A 35 -8.40 -0.02 31.51
N GLU A 36 -7.70 1.02 31.93
CA GLU A 36 -7.51 2.21 31.09
C GLU A 36 -6.88 1.75 29.79
N GLU A 37 -7.66 1.85 28.72
CA GLU A 37 -7.16 1.76 27.36
C GLU A 37 -6.03 2.80 27.21
N ALA A 38 -4.81 2.30 27.14
CA ALA A 38 -3.68 3.11 26.70
C ALA A 38 -4.00 3.54 25.27
N THR A 39 -4.48 4.77 25.11
CA THR A 39 -4.59 5.43 23.81
C THR A 39 -3.19 5.49 23.23
N ALA A 40 -2.87 4.54 22.35
CA ALA A 40 -1.72 4.64 21.47
C ALA A 40 -1.86 5.98 20.75
N ASN A 41 -0.89 6.84 20.94
CA ASN A 41 -0.83 8.16 20.33
C ASN A 41 -0.47 7.94 18.85
N ASP A 42 -1.48 7.60 18.08
CA ASP A 42 -1.39 7.33 16.66
C ASP A 42 -1.26 8.67 15.94
N ASN A 43 -0.03 9.18 15.86
CA ASN A 43 0.30 10.40 15.12
C ASN A 43 0.16 10.24 13.61
N ASN A 44 -0.21 9.06 13.14
CA ASN A 44 -0.45 8.76 11.75
C ASN A 44 -1.95 8.78 11.47
N GLY A 45 -2.47 9.89 10.99
CA GLY A 45 -3.89 10.08 10.70
C GLY A 45 -4.49 9.14 9.66
N PHE A 46 -3.77 8.10 9.28
CA PHE A 46 -4.10 7.15 8.24
C PHE A 46 -5.09 6.06 8.69
N PHE A 47 -5.10 5.70 9.98
CA PHE A 47 -5.97 4.66 10.54
C PHE A 47 -6.91 5.20 11.63
N LYS A 48 -7.30 6.46 11.54
CA LYS A 48 -8.04 7.14 12.61
C LYS A 48 -9.48 6.68 12.80
N ASP A 49 -10.08 6.02 11.85
CA ASP A 49 -11.49 5.64 11.93
C ASP A 49 -11.64 4.13 12.00
N ASN A 50 -11.82 3.60 13.22
CA ASN A 50 -12.47 2.31 13.46
C ASN A 50 -13.99 2.37 13.16
N ALA A 51 -14.45 3.30 12.32
CA ALA A 51 -15.80 3.32 11.82
C ALA A 51 -16.08 2.01 11.09
N LYS A 52 -17.23 1.42 11.32
CA LYS A 52 -17.64 0.25 10.54
C LYS A 52 -17.79 0.70 9.08
N ILE A 53 -16.84 0.26 8.26
CA ILE A 53 -16.90 0.49 6.82
C ILE A 53 -17.90 -0.49 6.24
N ASP A 54 -18.88 0.02 5.50
CA ASP A 54 -19.89 -0.79 4.83
C ASP A 54 -19.50 -1.03 3.37
N PHE A 55 -19.14 -2.25 3.04
CA PHE A 55 -18.83 -2.68 1.68
C PHE A 55 -20.02 -3.32 0.94
N SER A 56 -21.24 -3.21 1.47
CA SER A 56 -22.44 -3.83 0.87
C SER A 56 -22.70 -3.37 -0.56
N ASN A 57 -22.30 -2.15 -0.90
CA ASN A 57 -22.47 -1.56 -2.22
C ASN A 57 -21.24 -1.67 -3.14
N VAL A 58 -20.20 -2.38 -2.70
CA VAL A 58 -18.96 -2.55 -3.47
C VAL A 58 -19.05 -3.81 -4.31
N LYS A 59 -18.60 -3.72 -5.56
CA LYS A 59 -18.38 -4.84 -6.47
C LYS A 59 -16.90 -4.99 -6.74
N VAL A 60 -16.33 -6.05 -6.20
CA VAL A 60 -14.92 -6.39 -6.43
C VAL A 60 -14.82 -7.23 -7.70
N GLU A 61 -13.83 -6.92 -8.54
CA GLU A 61 -13.52 -7.69 -9.73
C GLU A 61 -13.03 -9.09 -9.34
N PRO A 62 -13.57 -10.17 -9.94
CA PRO A 62 -13.12 -11.52 -9.61
C PRO A 62 -11.73 -11.79 -10.15
N LEU A 63 -10.96 -12.60 -9.43
CA LEU A 63 -9.66 -13.08 -9.88
C LEU A 63 -9.83 -14.11 -10.99
N PHE A 64 -9.15 -13.91 -12.11
CA PHE A 64 -9.15 -14.86 -13.26
C PHE A 64 -7.94 -14.69 -14.18
N GLU A 65 -6.90 -14.02 -13.72
CA GLU A 65 -5.63 -13.99 -14.43
C GLU A 65 -4.91 -15.35 -14.27
N GLU A 66 -4.10 -15.69 -15.25
CA GLU A 66 -3.27 -16.87 -15.20
C GLU A 66 -2.21 -16.78 -14.09
N GLU A 67 -1.76 -17.93 -13.59
CA GLU A 67 -0.70 -17.99 -12.59
C GLU A 67 0.60 -17.40 -13.15
N VAL A 68 1.23 -16.54 -12.39
CA VAL A 68 2.54 -15.96 -12.68
C VAL A 68 3.61 -16.71 -11.89
N ASP A 69 4.63 -17.21 -12.57
CA ASP A 69 5.77 -17.85 -11.92
C ASP A 69 6.60 -16.83 -11.13
N PHE A 70 7.27 -17.32 -10.09
CA PHE A 70 8.03 -16.45 -9.18
C PHE A 70 9.17 -15.70 -9.87
N ASP A 71 9.83 -16.30 -10.87
CA ASP A 71 10.94 -15.66 -11.58
C ASP A 71 10.46 -14.47 -12.42
N THR A 72 9.27 -14.58 -12.98
CA THR A 72 8.62 -13.47 -13.70
C THR A 72 8.20 -12.37 -12.73
N PHE A 73 7.51 -12.72 -11.63
CA PHE A 73 7.07 -11.77 -10.62
C PHE A 73 8.26 -11.03 -9.97
N SER A 74 9.34 -11.76 -9.66
CA SER A 74 10.52 -11.20 -8.99
C SER A 74 11.29 -10.14 -9.81
N LYS A 75 11.03 -10.06 -11.12
CA LYS A 75 11.57 -9.01 -11.99
C LYS A 75 10.90 -7.65 -11.75
N SER A 76 9.74 -7.62 -11.13
CA SER A 76 9.04 -6.37 -10.79
C SER A 76 9.71 -5.70 -9.59
N ASP A 77 10.00 -4.41 -9.70
CA ASP A 77 10.64 -3.64 -8.63
C ASP A 77 9.63 -2.67 -8.01
N PHE A 78 8.95 -3.16 -6.97
CA PHE A 78 8.02 -2.36 -6.18
C PHE A 78 8.77 -1.63 -5.07
N ARG A 79 8.55 -0.32 -4.96
CA ARG A 79 9.20 0.56 -3.98
C ARG A 79 8.20 1.44 -3.26
N ALA A 80 8.51 1.74 -1.99
CA ALA A 80 7.94 2.88 -1.32
C ALA A 80 8.55 4.17 -1.90
N VAL A 81 7.71 5.11 -2.31
CA VAL A 81 8.14 6.39 -2.89
C VAL A 81 7.49 7.54 -2.14
N LYS A 82 8.24 8.59 -1.84
CA LYS A 82 7.72 9.74 -1.11
C LYS A 82 7.36 10.87 -2.07
N VAL A 83 6.16 11.41 -1.92
CA VAL A 83 5.69 12.53 -2.74
C VAL A 83 6.34 13.82 -2.26
N LYS A 84 7.23 14.40 -3.07
CA LYS A 84 7.84 15.71 -2.84
C LYS A 84 6.96 16.82 -3.36
N GLU A 85 6.38 16.59 -4.54
CA GLU A 85 5.51 17.55 -5.22
C GLU A 85 4.44 16.79 -6.00
N CYS A 86 3.26 17.36 -6.08
CA CYS A 86 2.17 16.89 -6.93
C CYS A 86 1.50 18.09 -7.58
N VAL A 87 1.32 18.06 -8.89
CA VAL A 87 0.68 19.15 -9.63
C VAL A 87 -0.26 18.62 -10.71
N ALA A 88 -1.32 19.35 -10.98
CA ALA A 88 -2.22 19.04 -12.10
C ALA A 88 -1.49 19.28 -13.44
N VAL A 89 -1.63 18.31 -14.35
CA VAL A 89 -1.01 18.45 -15.70
C VAL A 89 -1.82 19.45 -16.53
N PRO A 90 -1.19 20.52 -17.06
CA PRO A 90 -1.87 21.49 -17.91
C PRO A 90 -2.56 20.81 -19.09
N LYS A 91 -3.79 21.23 -19.40
CA LYS A 91 -4.63 20.69 -20.49
C LYS A 91 -5.13 19.24 -20.27
N SER A 92 -4.91 18.66 -19.13
CA SER A 92 -5.51 17.38 -18.74
C SER A 92 -6.39 17.56 -17.51
N LYS A 93 -7.64 17.10 -17.59
CA LYS A 93 -8.55 17.07 -16.42
C LYS A 93 -8.37 15.82 -15.54
N LYS A 94 -7.54 14.87 -15.99
CA LYS A 94 -7.43 13.55 -15.33
C LYS A 94 -6.03 13.29 -14.76
N LEU A 95 -5.00 14.00 -15.24
CA LEU A 95 -3.62 13.66 -14.91
C LEU A 95 -3.07 14.55 -13.80
N LEU A 96 -2.47 13.88 -12.82
CA LEU A 96 -1.55 14.47 -11.87
C LEU A 96 -0.11 14.07 -12.23
N GLN A 97 0.81 15.02 -12.10
CA GLN A 97 2.25 14.79 -12.19
C GLN A 97 2.83 14.76 -10.80
N PHE A 98 3.54 13.69 -10.51
CA PHE A 98 4.24 13.48 -9.25
C PHE A 98 5.74 13.66 -9.44
N THR A 99 6.36 14.40 -8.53
CA THR A 99 7.80 14.40 -8.29
C THR A 99 8.06 13.59 -7.02
N LEU A 100 8.74 12.46 -7.16
CA LEU A 100 8.87 11.44 -6.14
C LEU A 100 10.33 11.24 -5.75
N ASP A 101 10.58 11.10 -4.45
CA ASP A 101 11.81 10.51 -3.93
C ASP A 101 11.64 8.98 -3.90
N ASP A 102 12.49 8.26 -4.61
CA ASP A 102 12.54 6.79 -4.66
C ASP A 102 13.81 6.22 -3.99
N GLY A 103 14.53 7.05 -3.24
CA GLY A 103 15.76 6.68 -2.55
C GLY A 103 17.01 6.60 -3.43
N THR A 104 16.92 6.92 -4.73
CA THR A 104 18.07 6.89 -5.65
C THR A 104 18.90 8.18 -5.62
N GLY A 105 18.39 9.22 -4.98
CA GLY A 105 19.02 10.56 -4.96
C GLY A 105 18.66 11.43 -6.18
N THR A 106 17.86 10.90 -7.11
CA THR A 106 17.33 11.64 -8.26
C THR A 106 15.81 11.56 -8.22
N ASP A 107 15.15 12.69 -8.39
CA ASP A 107 13.70 12.74 -8.37
C ASP A 107 13.10 11.98 -9.56
N ARG A 108 12.10 11.16 -9.28
CA ARG A 108 11.36 10.37 -10.27
C ARG A 108 10.07 11.09 -10.63
N THR A 109 9.79 11.20 -11.93
CA THR A 109 8.50 11.70 -12.39
C THR A 109 7.58 10.54 -12.75
N ILE A 110 6.36 10.55 -12.18
CA ILE A 110 5.27 9.64 -12.56
C ILE A 110 4.01 10.46 -12.84
N LEU A 111 3.31 10.13 -13.92
CA LEU A 111 1.98 10.67 -14.22
C LEU A 111 0.93 9.62 -13.90
N SER A 112 -0.16 10.04 -13.23
CA SER A 112 -1.28 9.18 -12.88
C SER A 112 -2.61 9.84 -13.20
N GLY A 113 -3.58 9.04 -13.68
CA GLY A 113 -4.89 9.49 -14.12
C GLY A 113 -5.91 9.63 -12.98
N ILE A 114 -5.51 10.17 -11.84
CA ILE A 114 -6.28 10.14 -10.58
C ILE A 114 -6.79 11.50 -10.11
N HIS A 115 -6.67 12.54 -10.92
CA HIS A 115 -7.10 13.91 -10.55
C HIS A 115 -8.61 14.04 -10.26
N SER A 116 -9.42 13.07 -10.70
CA SER A 116 -10.84 13.04 -10.33
C SER A 116 -11.11 12.50 -8.92
N TYR A 117 -10.10 11.91 -8.28
CA TYR A 117 -10.21 11.27 -6.97
C TYR A 117 -9.41 11.97 -5.87
N TYR A 118 -8.36 12.70 -6.23
CA TYR A 118 -7.44 13.34 -5.29
C TYR A 118 -7.04 14.74 -5.75
N GLU A 119 -7.01 15.66 -4.83
CA GLU A 119 -6.39 16.97 -5.06
C GLU A 119 -4.87 16.87 -4.81
N PRO A 120 -4.03 17.60 -5.57
CA PRO A 120 -2.57 17.53 -5.45
C PRO A 120 -2.05 17.74 -4.03
N GLU A 121 -2.65 18.68 -3.28
CA GLU A 121 -2.22 19.09 -1.95
C GLU A 121 -2.40 17.98 -0.91
N GLU A 122 -3.36 17.08 -1.12
CA GLU A 122 -3.63 15.95 -0.21
C GLU A 122 -2.53 14.89 -0.27
N LEU A 123 -1.80 14.86 -1.38
CA LEU A 123 -0.83 13.81 -1.69
C LEU A 123 0.61 14.18 -1.33
N VAL A 124 0.92 15.47 -1.23
CA VAL A 124 2.27 15.93 -0.87
C VAL A 124 2.66 15.43 0.52
N GLY A 125 3.87 14.89 0.64
CA GLY A 125 4.40 14.32 1.88
C GLY A 125 3.93 12.92 2.22
N LYS A 126 3.03 12.32 1.43
CA LYS A 126 2.60 10.92 1.60
C LYS A 126 3.65 9.96 1.04
N THR A 127 3.66 8.75 1.58
CA THR A 127 4.45 7.64 1.07
C THR A 127 3.54 6.67 0.34
N LEU A 128 3.83 6.44 -0.93
CA LEU A 128 3.03 5.62 -1.85
C LEU A 128 3.80 4.38 -2.28
N ILE A 129 3.12 3.45 -2.93
CA ILE A 129 3.74 2.29 -3.56
C ILE A 129 3.79 2.51 -5.07
N ALA A 130 4.96 2.30 -5.67
CA ALA A 130 5.17 2.38 -7.11
C ALA A 130 5.92 1.16 -7.64
N ILE A 131 5.61 0.76 -8.86
CA ILE A 131 6.51 -0.09 -9.67
C ILE A 131 7.47 0.84 -10.43
N THR A 132 8.76 0.66 -10.21
CA THR A 132 9.79 1.63 -10.61
C THR A 132 10.58 1.22 -11.84
N ASN A 133 10.53 -0.04 -12.23
CA ASN A 133 11.30 -0.58 -13.35
C ASN A 133 10.48 -0.80 -14.63
N LEU A 134 9.39 -0.07 -14.80
CA LEU A 134 8.69 0.01 -16.07
C LEU A 134 9.45 0.92 -17.06
N PRO A 135 9.43 0.60 -18.36
CA PRO A 135 10.00 1.49 -19.37
C PRO A 135 9.31 2.86 -19.35
N PRO A 136 10.06 3.95 -19.53
CA PRO A 136 9.51 5.29 -19.55
C PRO A 136 8.43 5.45 -20.63
N ARG A 137 7.34 6.14 -20.28
CA ARG A 137 6.22 6.43 -21.19
C ARG A 137 5.96 7.91 -21.28
N LYS A 138 5.95 8.44 -22.50
CA LYS A 138 5.64 9.85 -22.72
C LYS A 138 4.13 10.09 -22.79
N MET A 139 3.62 10.95 -21.91
CA MET A 139 2.22 11.37 -21.84
C MET A 139 2.14 12.88 -21.76
N MET A 140 1.35 13.51 -22.62
CA MET A 140 1.20 14.99 -22.70
C MET A 140 2.54 15.76 -22.82
N GLY A 141 3.56 15.12 -23.41
CA GLY A 141 4.90 15.70 -23.56
C GLY A 141 5.82 15.48 -22.35
N ILE A 142 5.34 14.93 -21.26
CA ILE A 142 6.08 14.60 -20.04
C ILE A 142 6.41 13.12 -20.00
N GLU A 143 7.62 12.76 -19.59
CA GLU A 143 8.04 11.38 -19.45
C GLU A 143 7.67 10.84 -18.07
N SER A 144 6.89 9.76 -18.03
CA SER A 144 6.50 9.04 -16.81
C SER A 144 7.36 7.80 -16.64
N CYS A 145 8.06 7.70 -15.53
CA CYS A 145 9.05 6.64 -15.25
C CYS A 145 8.56 5.71 -14.13
N GLY A 146 7.56 4.89 -14.42
CA GLY A 146 6.94 3.97 -13.47
C GLY A 146 5.43 4.16 -13.37
N MET A 147 4.82 3.50 -12.37
CA MET A 147 3.37 3.56 -12.13
C MET A 147 3.08 3.50 -10.64
N LEU A 148 2.20 4.36 -10.15
CA LEU A 148 1.66 4.27 -8.80
C LEU A 148 0.60 3.15 -8.73
N LEU A 149 0.56 2.44 -7.61
CA LEU A 149 -0.42 1.39 -7.39
C LEU A 149 -1.67 1.94 -6.72
N SER A 150 -2.81 1.49 -7.20
CA SER A 150 -4.13 1.84 -6.66
C SER A 150 -4.99 0.60 -6.58
N ALA A 151 -5.86 0.54 -5.57
CA ALA A 151 -6.99 -0.37 -5.55
C ALA A 151 -8.17 0.33 -6.21
N VAL A 152 -8.87 -0.38 -7.09
CA VAL A 152 -10.07 0.13 -7.78
C VAL A 152 -11.21 -0.85 -7.56
N ASN A 153 -12.37 -0.32 -7.24
CA ASN A 153 -13.60 -1.08 -7.14
C ASN A 153 -14.76 -0.34 -7.79
N ASN A 154 -15.69 -1.09 -8.33
CA ASN A 154 -16.92 -0.54 -8.92
C ASN A 154 -18.01 -0.48 -7.86
N LEU A 155 -18.91 0.50 -7.99
CA LEU A 155 -20.15 0.53 -7.20
C LEU A 155 -21.21 -0.33 -7.88
N LYS A 156 -22.04 -1.02 -7.07
CA LYS A 156 -23.20 -1.75 -7.57
C LYS A 156 -24.20 -0.75 -8.13
N ASP A 157 -24.84 -1.14 -9.19
CA ASP A 157 -25.92 -0.36 -9.84
C ASP A 157 -25.48 1.02 -10.38
N SER A 158 -24.18 1.23 -10.57
CA SER A 158 -23.57 2.44 -11.12
C SER A 158 -22.43 2.08 -12.08
N GLU A 159 -22.07 2.99 -12.97
CA GLU A 159 -20.82 2.94 -13.76
C GLU A 159 -19.67 3.67 -13.03
N ASP A 160 -19.89 4.12 -11.80
CA ASP A 160 -18.89 4.83 -11.03
C ASP A 160 -17.87 3.87 -10.43
N GLU A 161 -16.63 4.31 -10.41
CA GLU A 161 -15.48 3.62 -9.82
C GLU A 161 -14.99 4.40 -8.61
N GLU A 162 -14.58 3.67 -7.58
CA GLU A 162 -13.80 4.21 -6.47
C GLU A 162 -12.34 3.81 -6.65
N LEU A 163 -11.44 4.75 -6.46
CA LEU A 163 -10.01 4.52 -6.55
C LEU A 163 -9.32 4.95 -5.26
N HIS A 164 -8.53 4.05 -4.72
CA HIS A 164 -7.73 4.27 -3.51
C HIS A 164 -6.25 4.07 -3.82
N LEU A 165 -5.44 5.12 -3.73
CA LEU A 165 -3.99 4.98 -3.81
C LEU A 165 -3.48 4.11 -2.67
N LEU A 166 -2.56 3.19 -2.98
CA LEU A 166 -1.89 2.40 -1.95
C LEU A 166 -0.86 3.28 -1.24
N MET A 167 -1.25 3.80 -0.10
CA MET A 167 -0.41 4.59 0.79
C MET A 167 0.11 3.71 1.91
N VAL A 168 1.31 3.98 2.37
CA VAL A 168 1.96 3.29 3.48
C VAL A 168 2.40 4.29 4.54
N ASP A 169 2.81 3.78 5.69
CA ASP A 169 3.28 4.61 6.80
C ASP A 169 4.45 5.50 6.36
N ASN A 170 4.39 6.78 6.71
CA ASN A 170 5.43 7.77 6.39
C ASN A 170 6.78 7.51 7.10
N HIS A 171 6.83 6.57 8.07
CA HIS A 171 8.08 6.09 8.66
C HIS A 171 8.83 5.12 7.73
N ILE A 172 8.19 4.58 6.70
CA ILE A 172 8.86 3.77 5.69
C ILE A 172 9.73 4.70 4.83
N PRO A 173 11.04 4.45 4.74
CA PRO A 173 11.93 5.30 3.98
C PRO A 173 11.66 5.19 2.47
N ALA A 174 11.86 6.30 1.76
CA ALA A 174 11.85 6.30 0.30
C ALA A 174 12.88 5.28 -0.24
N GLY A 175 12.50 4.55 -1.27
CA GLY A 175 13.31 3.50 -1.88
C GLY A 175 13.23 2.13 -1.18
N ALA A 176 12.50 2.00 -0.06
CA ALA A 176 12.29 0.69 0.56
C ALA A 176 11.62 -0.26 -0.43
N LYS A 177 12.24 -1.42 -0.66
CA LYS A 177 11.74 -2.43 -1.58
C LYS A 177 10.63 -3.25 -0.92
N LEU A 178 9.56 -3.50 -1.66
CA LEU A 178 8.48 -4.40 -1.29
C LEU A 178 8.75 -5.79 -1.89
N TYR A 179 8.37 -6.82 -1.13
CA TYR A 179 8.54 -8.23 -1.49
C TYR A 179 7.22 -8.95 -1.43
#